data_f96eefe65450b4aeeddd86a66045f39e
#
_entry.id   f96eefe65450b4aeeddd86a66045f39e
#
_cell.length_a   1.000
_cell.length_b   1.000
_cell.length_c   1.000
_cell.angle_alpha   90.00
_cell.angle_beta   90.00
_cell.angle_gamma   90.00
#
_symmetry.space_group_name_H-M   'P 1'
#
loop_
_entity.id
_entity.type
_entity.pdbx_description
1 polymer ?
#
loop_
_entity_poly.entity_id
_entity_poly.type
_entity_poly.pdbx_seq_one_letter_code
_entity_poly.pdbx_strand_id
1 'polypeptide(L)'
;MNPDNIDIVLVHTTHSGNIGGVARAIKNMGLTRLTLVAPVEYPAPEATWRAASAVDVLENARVMDTLDEAIADCQFVVGTSARERRIPWPVQDARRCAERIAQHAESERVAILFGREDRGLLNE
;
A
#
# COMPACT_ATOMS: atom_id res chain seq x y z
N MET A 1 -14.68 9.99 -5.24
CA MET A 1 -13.31 9.44 -5.05
C MET A 1 -12.71 9.16 -6.41
N ASN A 2 -11.47 9.56 -6.63
CA ASN A 2 -10.74 9.20 -7.83
C ASN A 2 -9.74 8.08 -7.50
N PRO A 3 -9.97 6.85 -7.97
CA PRO A 3 -9.09 5.72 -7.64
C PRO A 3 -7.63 5.92 -8.09
N ASP A 4 -7.41 6.69 -9.15
CA ASP A 4 -6.05 6.95 -9.65
C ASP A 4 -5.24 7.84 -8.71
N ASN A 5 -5.87 8.47 -7.73
CA ASN A 5 -5.19 9.27 -6.72
C ASN A 5 -4.78 8.45 -5.49
N ILE A 6 -5.16 7.18 -5.41
CA ILE A 6 -4.84 6.33 -4.27
C ILE A 6 -3.69 5.40 -4.65
N ASP A 7 -2.61 5.46 -3.89
CA ASP A 7 -1.42 4.63 -4.06
C ASP A 7 -1.32 3.67 -2.87
N ILE A 8 -1.32 2.39 -3.14
CA ILE A 8 -1.07 1.37 -2.12
C ILE A 8 0.43 1.16 -2.04
N VAL A 9 1.01 1.39 -0.88
CA VAL A 9 2.45 1.34 -0.67
C VAL A 9 2.80 0.20 0.28
N LEU A 10 3.55 -0.77 -0.21
CA LEU A 10 4.03 -1.90 0.59
C LEU A 10 5.48 -1.63 0.99
N VAL A 11 5.73 -1.59 2.30
CA VAL A 11 7.05 -1.27 2.84
C VAL A 11 7.73 -2.54 3.34
N HIS A 12 8.86 -2.90 2.71
CA HIS A 12 9.69 -4.05 3.09
C HIS A 12 8.97 -5.39 3.08
N THR A 13 8.08 -5.61 2.12
CA THR A 13 7.36 -6.87 1.97
C THR A 13 8.36 -8.02 1.79
N THR A 14 8.22 -9.09 2.58
CA THR A 14 9.16 -10.20 2.61
C THR A 14 8.83 -11.31 1.62
N HIS A 15 7.54 -11.52 1.33
CA HIS A 15 7.10 -12.60 0.45
C HIS A 15 6.49 -12.06 -0.83
N SER A 16 7.07 -12.48 -1.97
CA SER A 16 6.60 -12.06 -3.28
C SER A 16 5.15 -12.50 -3.55
N GLY A 17 4.72 -13.64 -2.98
CA GLY A 17 3.33 -14.08 -3.11
C GLY A 17 2.34 -13.08 -2.53
N ASN A 18 2.69 -12.40 -1.45
CA ASN A 18 1.84 -11.37 -0.85
C ASN A 18 1.71 -10.15 -1.76
N ILE A 19 2.78 -9.82 -2.48
CA ILE A 19 2.74 -8.73 -3.47
C ILE A 19 1.70 -9.06 -4.55
N GLY A 20 1.71 -10.28 -5.06
CA GLY A 20 0.71 -10.72 -6.05
C GLY A 20 -0.71 -10.70 -5.49
N GLY A 21 -0.90 -11.16 -4.26
CA GLY A 21 -2.19 -11.12 -3.60
C GLY A 21 -2.72 -9.70 -3.41
N VAL A 22 -1.85 -8.76 -3.08
CA VAL A 22 -2.22 -7.35 -2.95
C VAL A 22 -2.61 -6.77 -4.31
N ALA A 23 -1.88 -7.12 -5.37
CA ALA A 23 -2.23 -6.67 -6.72
C ALA A 23 -3.65 -7.12 -7.12
N ARG A 24 -4.03 -8.36 -6.78
CA ARG A 24 -5.40 -8.83 -6.99
C ARG A 24 -6.42 -8.01 -6.21
N ALA A 25 -6.15 -7.73 -4.94
CA ALA A 25 -7.04 -6.94 -4.11
C ALA A 25 -7.20 -5.53 -4.66
N ILE A 26 -6.11 -4.91 -5.10
CA ILE A 26 -6.12 -3.57 -5.71
C ILE A 26 -7.05 -3.56 -6.91
N LYS A 27 -6.89 -4.53 -7.81
CA LYS A 27 -7.72 -4.60 -9.01
C LYS A 27 -9.20 -4.85 -8.68
N ASN A 28 -9.47 -5.74 -7.74
CA ASN A 28 -10.84 -6.04 -7.33
C ASN A 28 -11.55 -4.84 -6.71
N MET A 29 -10.81 -3.95 -6.06
CA MET A 29 -11.36 -2.72 -5.48
C MET A 29 -11.44 -1.55 -6.46
N GLY A 30 -11.02 -1.75 -7.70
CA GLY A 30 -11.01 -0.70 -8.70
C GLY A 30 -9.88 0.30 -8.55
N LEU A 31 -8.87 -0.02 -7.75
CA LEU A 31 -7.66 0.80 -7.63
C LEU A 31 -6.66 0.39 -8.69
N THR A 32 -5.66 1.24 -8.94
CA THR A 32 -4.73 1.03 -10.05
C THR A 32 -3.26 1.16 -9.69
N ARG A 33 -2.93 1.75 -8.53
CA ARG A 33 -1.54 2.12 -8.23
C ARG A 33 -0.97 1.30 -7.09
N LEU A 34 0.20 0.73 -7.34
CA LEU A 34 0.98 -0.01 -6.36
C LEU A 34 2.41 0.52 -6.35
N THR A 35 2.95 0.78 -5.16
CA THR A 35 4.35 1.14 -4.97
C THR A 35 4.98 0.18 -3.97
N LEU A 36 6.18 -0.31 -4.30
CA LEU A 36 6.94 -1.21 -3.45
C LEU A 36 8.18 -0.48 -2.94
N VAL A 37 8.35 -0.43 -1.61
CA VAL A 37 9.51 0.21 -1.00
C VAL A 37 10.46 -0.88 -0.51
N ALA A 38 11.62 -0.96 -1.13
CA ALA A 38 12.67 -1.92 -0.80
C ALA A 38 12.13 -3.35 -0.56
N PRO A 39 11.39 -3.93 -1.54
CA PRO A 39 10.88 -5.29 -1.38
C PRO A 39 12.02 -6.30 -1.30
N VAL A 40 11.84 -7.37 -0.52
CA VAL A 40 12.90 -8.35 -0.29
C VAL A 40 13.04 -9.31 -1.46
N GLU A 41 11.91 -9.80 -1.99
CA GLU A 41 11.87 -10.78 -3.09
C GLU A 41 11.02 -10.27 -4.24
N TYR A 42 11.51 -9.29 -4.97
CA TYR A 42 10.80 -8.77 -6.13
C TYR A 42 11.81 -8.19 -7.15
N PRO A 43 11.63 -8.47 -8.43
CA PRO A 43 10.59 -9.30 -9.05
C PRO A 43 10.79 -10.80 -8.81
N ALA A 44 9.68 -11.56 -8.76
CA ALA A 44 9.73 -13.00 -8.60
C ALA A 44 8.52 -13.65 -9.27
N PRO A 45 8.65 -14.88 -9.81
CA PRO A 45 7.54 -15.57 -10.49
C PRO A 45 6.31 -15.76 -9.62
N GLU A 46 6.51 -15.98 -8.32
CA GLU A 46 5.41 -16.18 -7.39
C GLU A 46 4.48 -14.97 -7.30
N ALA A 47 5.02 -13.76 -7.37
CA ALA A 47 4.19 -12.57 -7.40
C ALA A 47 3.27 -12.56 -8.62
N THR A 48 3.80 -12.92 -9.79
CA THR A 48 3.03 -12.99 -11.03
C THR A 48 1.93 -14.05 -10.93
N TRP A 49 2.25 -15.22 -10.41
CA TRP A 49 1.26 -16.30 -10.27
C TRP A 49 0.12 -15.91 -9.34
N ARG A 50 0.43 -15.31 -8.20
CA ARG A 50 -0.55 -14.91 -7.21
C ARG A 50 -1.39 -13.72 -7.67
N ALA A 51 -0.86 -12.91 -8.57
CA ALA A 51 -1.60 -11.78 -9.12
C ALA A 51 -2.70 -12.21 -10.09
N ALA A 52 -2.55 -13.37 -10.74
CA ALA A 52 -3.53 -13.90 -11.69
C ALA A 52 -3.90 -12.84 -12.75
N SER A 53 -5.16 -12.43 -12.84
CA SER A 53 -5.61 -11.42 -13.81
C SER A 53 -5.14 -10.01 -13.51
N ALA A 54 -4.49 -9.78 -12.35
CA ALA A 54 -4.00 -8.46 -11.94
C ALA A 54 -2.51 -8.25 -12.24
N VAL A 55 -1.94 -8.99 -13.18
CA VAL A 55 -0.54 -8.85 -13.60
C VAL A 55 -0.24 -7.43 -14.09
N ASP A 56 -1.22 -6.76 -14.70
CA ASP A 56 -1.10 -5.38 -15.14
C ASP A 56 -0.78 -4.42 -13.98
N VAL A 57 -1.32 -4.67 -12.80
CA VAL A 57 -0.99 -3.88 -11.60
C VAL A 57 0.48 -4.04 -11.24
N LEU A 58 1.01 -5.26 -11.33
CA LEU A 58 2.44 -5.51 -11.08
C LEU A 58 3.33 -4.86 -12.12
N GLU A 59 2.94 -4.92 -13.39
CA GLU A 59 3.73 -4.34 -14.48
C GLU A 59 3.85 -2.82 -14.35
N ASN A 60 2.86 -2.17 -13.79
CA ASN A 60 2.83 -0.73 -13.59
C ASN A 60 3.29 -0.31 -12.19
N ALA A 61 3.65 -1.25 -11.32
CA ALA A 61 4.09 -0.95 -9.97
C ALA A 61 5.41 -0.18 -9.99
N ARG A 62 5.52 0.80 -9.09
CA ARG A 62 6.76 1.53 -8.89
C ARG A 62 7.57 0.83 -7.80
N VAL A 63 8.87 0.76 -7.97
CA VAL A 63 9.79 0.24 -6.95
C VAL A 63 10.70 1.37 -6.51
N MET A 64 10.66 1.70 -5.22
CA MET A 64 11.45 2.77 -4.63
C MET A 64 12.38 2.22 -3.56
N ASP A 65 13.50 2.87 -3.33
CA ASP A 65 14.46 2.47 -2.30
C ASP A 65 14.04 2.93 -0.91
N THR A 66 13.39 4.08 -0.82
CA THR A 66 12.98 4.67 0.46
C THR A 66 11.51 5.05 0.46
N LEU A 67 10.93 5.07 1.67
CA LEU A 67 9.55 5.51 1.86
C LEU A 67 9.39 6.99 1.49
N ASP A 68 10.37 7.83 1.82
CA ASP A 68 10.30 9.26 1.50
C ASP A 68 10.15 9.49 0.01
N GLU A 69 10.86 8.73 -0.81
CA GLU A 69 10.73 8.82 -2.27
C GLU A 69 9.34 8.37 -2.74
N ALA A 70 8.82 7.32 -2.11
CA ALA A 70 7.53 6.73 -2.49
C ALA A 70 6.37 7.68 -2.25
N ILE A 71 6.42 8.48 -1.19
CA ILE A 71 5.31 9.36 -0.80
C ILE A 71 5.57 10.84 -1.10
N ALA A 72 6.62 11.15 -1.84
CA ALA A 72 7.03 12.54 -2.09
C ALA A 72 5.93 13.40 -2.72
N ASP A 73 5.10 12.83 -3.57
CA ASP A 73 4.00 13.53 -4.25
C ASP A 73 2.65 13.37 -3.54
N CYS A 74 2.60 12.77 -2.35
CA CYS A 74 1.35 12.55 -1.65
C CYS A 74 1.08 13.66 -0.66
N GLN A 75 -0.16 14.15 -0.64
CA GLN A 75 -0.62 15.17 0.30
C GLN A 75 -1.23 14.58 1.55
N PHE A 76 -1.72 13.34 1.46
CA PHE A 76 -2.32 12.65 2.59
C PHE A 76 -1.76 11.23 2.67
N VAL A 77 -1.23 10.86 3.84
CA VAL A 77 -0.60 9.56 4.04
C VAL A 77 -1.22 8.87 5.25
N VAL A 78 -1.65 7.62 5.04
CA VAL A 78 -2.26 6.81 6.09
C VAL A 78 -1.40 5.59 6.34
N GLY A 79 -0.93 5.42 7.56
CA GLY A 79 -0.24 4.21 7.99
C GLY A 79 -1.22 3.23 8.60
N THR A 80 -1.10 1.96 8.23
CA THR A 80 -1.89 0.89 8.84
C THR A 80 -1.05 0.17 9.87
N SER A 81 -1.69 -0.34 10.92
CA SER A 81 -0.99 -1.08 11.96
C SER A 81 -1.86 -2.22 12.45
N ALA A 82 -1.27 -3.41 12.52
CA ALA A 82 -1.90 -4.57 13.13
C ALA A 82 -1.58 -4.68 14.63
N ARG A 83 -0.77 -3.77 15.16
CA ARG A 83 -0.36 -3.79 16.56
C ARG A 83 -1.16 -2.81 17.39
N GLU A 84 -1.51 -3.21 18.61
CA GLU A 84 -1.92 -2.27 19.64
C GLU A 84 -0.71 -1.41 20.01
N ARG A 85 -0.88 -0.12 20.00
CA ARG A 85 0.16 0.81 20.44
C ARG A 85 0.05 1.00 21.96
N ARG A 86 1.18 0.99 22.65
CA ARG A 86 1.23 1.27 24.08
C ARG A 86 0.83 2.70 24.40
N ILE A 87 1.04 3.62 23.47
CA ILE A 87 0.65 5.01 23.64
C ILE A 87 -0.76 5.16 23.06
N PRO A 88 -1.71 5.70 23.85
CA PRO A 88 -3.08 5.82 23.37
C PRO A 88 -3.25 7.00 22.41
N TRP A 89 -2.80 6.81 21.19
CA TRP A 89 -3.11 7.74 20.12
C TRP A 89 -4.55 7.51 19.67
N PRO A 90 -5.25 8.57 19.22
CA PRO A 90 -6.57 8.36 18.62
C PRO A 90 -6.42 7.45 17.40
N VAL A 91 -6.92 6.24 17.54
CA VAL A 91 -6.97 5.28 16.42
C VAL A 91 -8.33 5.43 15.78
N GLN A 92 -8.36 5.87 14.53
CA GLN A 92 -9.60 5.92 13.79
C GLN A 92 -9.95 4.49 13.35
N ASP A 93 -11.24 4.13 13.42
CA ASP A 93 -11.67 2.87 12.87
C ASP A 93 -11.53 2.89 11.34
N ALA A 94 -11.56 1.70 10.73
CA ALA A 94 -11.34 1.54 9.30
C ALA A 94 -12.36 2.33 8.46
N ARG A 95 -13.58 2.42 8.95
CA ARG A 95 -14.65 3.11 8.23
C ARG A 95 -14.40 4.61 8.15
N ARG A 96 -14.06 5.25 9.28
CA ARG A 96 -13.76 6.69 9.29
C ARG A 96 -12.52 7.00 8.48
N CYS A 97 -11.52 6.13 8.56
CA CYS A 97 -10.31 6.26 7.77
C CYS A 97 -10.63 6.20 6.27
N ALA A 98 -11.45 5.25 5.86
CA ALA A 98 -11.87 5.11 4.46
C ALA A 98 -12.62 6.35 3.96
N GLU A 99 -13.49 6.92 4.79
CA GLU A 99 -14.20 8.15 4.45
C GLU A 99 -13.26 9.32 4.22
N ARG A 100 -12.25 9.48 5.09
CA ARG A 100 -11.24 10.53 4.93
C ARG A 100 -10.40 10.32 3.69
N ILE A 101 -9.99 9.09 3.42
CA ILE A 101 -9.24 8.75 2.21
C ILE A 101 -10.05 9.12 0.97
N ALA A 102 -11.33 8.76 0.94
CA ALA A 102 -12.18 9.06 -0.19
C ALA A 102 -12.31 10.56 -0.44
N GLN A 103 -12.45 11.35 0.63
CA GLN A 103 -12.54 12.81 0.53
C GLN A 103 -11.26 13.42 -0.02
N HIS A 104 -10.10 13.03 0.51
CA HIS A 104 -8.82 13.54 0.04
C HIS A 104 -8.51 13.10 -1.39
N ALA A 105 -8.90 11.88 -1.76
CA ALA A 105 -8.60 11.32 -3.07
C ALA A 105 -9.39 11.95 -4.22
N GLU A 106 -10.32 12.84 -3.95
CA GLU A 106 -11.00 13.58 -5.01
C GLU A 106 -10.05 14.56 -5.71
N SER A 107 -9.14 15.18 -4.96
CA SER A 107 -8.27 16.23 -5.49
C SER A 107 -6.80 16.08 -5.09
N GLU A 108 -6.47 15.16 -4.18
CA GLU A 108 -5.13 15.00 -3.65
C GLU A 108 -4.62 13.57 -3.86
N ARG A 109 -3.31 13.43 -3.92
CA ARG A 109 -2.65 12.11 -3.92
C ARG A 109 -2.64 11.56 -2.51
N VAL A 110 -3.11 10.33 -2.37
CA VAL A 110 -3.21 9.64 -1.08
C VAL A 110 -2.36 8.38 -1.12
N ALA A 111 -1.54 8.17 -0.11
CA ALA A 111 -0.80 6.92 0.08
C ALA A 111 -1.36 6.15 1.27
N ILE A 112 -1.59 4.85 1.09
CA ILE A 112 -1.96 3.95 2.17
C ILE A 112 -0.81 2.98 2.36
N LEU A 113 -0.18 3.01 3.53
CA LEU A 113 1.04 2.26 3.82
C LEU A 113 0.75 0.97 4.56
N PHE A 114 1.37 -0.12 4.10
CA PHE A 114 1.37 -1.41 4.78
C PHE A 114 2.81 -1.82 5.05
N GLY A 115 3.10 -2.23 6.28
CA GLY A 115 4.42 -2.69 6.66
C GLY A 115 4.66 -4.16 6.37
N ARG A 116 5.76 -4.70 6.92
CA ARG A 116 6.08 -6.12 6.80
C ARG A 116 4.99 -6.98 7.42
N GLU A 117 4.76 -8.14 6.83
CA GLU A 117 3.73 -9.08 7.26
C GLU A 117 3.94 -9.56 8.70
N ASP A 118 5.19 -9.67 9.12
CA ASP A 118 5.58 -10.16 10.44
C ASP A 118 5.72 -9.05 11.50
N ARG A 119 5.91 -7.79 11.09
CA ARG A 119 6.21 -6.69 12.01
C ARG A 119 5.33 -5.46 11.83
N GLY A 120 4.62 -5.36 10.70
CA GLY A 120 3.92 -4.14 10.33
C GLY A 120 4.88 -3.01 10.03
N LEU A 121 4.41 -1.77 10.11
CA LEU A 121 5.27 -0.59 9.93
C LEU A 121 6.14 -0.39 11.17
N LEU A 122 7.42 -0.14 10.95
CA LEU A 122 8.33 0.16 12.04
C LEU A 122 8.06 1.57 12.57
N ASN A 123 8.19 1.73 13.88
CA ASN A 123 8.09 3.05 14.49
C ASN A 123 9.39 3.82 14.22
N GLU A 124 9.32 4.77 13.35
CA GLU A 124 10.42 5.68 13.07
C GLU A 124 10.00 7.11 13.34
#